data_65e0d13cd9d490fe92a37059f9e8e5d0
#
_entry.id   65e0d13cd9d490fe92a37059f9e8e5d0
#
_cell.length_a   1.000
_cell.length_b   1.000
_cell.length_c   1.000
_cell.angle_alpha   90.00
_cell.angle_beta   90.00
_cell.angle_gamma   90.00
#
_symmetry.space_group_name_H-M   'P 1'
#
loop_
_entity.id
_entity.type
_entity.pdbx_description
1 polymer ?
#
loop_
_entity_poly.entity_id
_entity_poly.type
_entity_poly.pdbx_seq_one_letter_code
_entity_poly.pdbx_strand_id
1 'polypeptide(L)'
;MSKGALIVGGTVAGVQAALDLANSGICVHLVESSPFLGRGAQVHVPRHLLNARLLEVSKHQHITVWTGTSISRAAGQAGHFRVELRQHPRYVDLTKCTACKDCLEVCPVTVPGTDRRAIYLAEDGQPGCAVIDKLGKAPCSNTCPGGIHVQGYVALIAQGRFGEALDLIRRAIPFPGICGRICTHPCELNCRRAEVDEAVSIRLLKRFVADWALSHPDRFAPDRVPEPDPEAKRVAVIGAGPAGMAVANDLVRRGHRVTVFEALPVVGGMMAVGIPPYRLPREVIQQEIERIERLGVEIHLNSPIGPDGVHTLDELQQIGYDAIFVGVGAHRSHHLRISGEELCGVVSGIELLRAINLAHQSGDPHWESDAQSHIVGGPNARVAVIGGGNTAMDVARSLKRLGVEDVRILYRRTRAEMPALPEEIEEAEH
;
A
#
# COMPACT_ATOMS: atom_id res chain seq x y z
N MET A 1 9.89 13.78 -44.27
CA MET A 1 8.89 13.93 -43.18
C MET A 1 7.64 14.54 -43.80
N SER A 2 6.48 13.86 -43.69
CA SER A 2 5.23 14.42 -44.15
C SER A 2 4.91 15.64 -43.32
N LYS A 3 4.51 16.74 -43.98
CA LYS A 3 4.04 17.93 -43.28
C LYS A 3 2.73 17.55 -42.57
N GLY A 4 2.69 17.66 -41.24
CA GLY A 4 1.52 17.38 -40.42
C GLY A 4 0.95 18.66 -39.83
N ALA A 5 -0.33 18.67 -39.56
CA ALA A 5 -1.01 19.73 -38.84
C ALA A 5 -1.51 19.22 -37.49
N LEU A 6 -1.37 20.05 -36.45
CA LEU A 6 -1.95 19.79 -35.13
C LEU A 6 -3.17 20.69 -34.96
N ILE A 7 -4.32 20.10 -34.66
CA ILE A 7 -5.55 20.81 -34.31
C ILE A 7 -5.87 20.55 -32.86
N VAL A 8 -6.11 21.59 -32.09
CA VAL A 8 -6.41 21.52 -30.66
C VAL A 8 -7.89 21.89 -30.45
N GLY A 9 -8.64 20.93 -29.93
CA GLY A 9 -10.06 21.01 -29.68
C GLY A 9 -10.91 20.22 -30.68
N GLY A 10 -11.67 19.26 -30.16
CA GLY A 10 -12.56 18.38 -30.90
C GLY A 10 -13.98 18.94 -31.03
N THR A 11 -14.13 20.25 -31.05
CA THR A 11 -15.41 20.94 -31.32
C THR A 11 -15.77 20.90 -32.80
N VAL A 12 -16.94 21.40 -33.18
CA VAL A 12 -17.38 21.46 -34.59
C VAL A 12 -16.34 22.13 -35.50
N ALA A 13 -15.74 23.23 -35.04
CA ALA A 13 -14.70 23.94 -35.79
C ALA A 13 -13.44 23.10 -35.98
N GLY A 14 -12.97 22.46 -34.90
CA GLY A 14 -11.79 21.60 -34.98
C GLY A 14 -12.01 20.36 -35.85
N VAL A 15 -13.17 19.75 -35.75
CA VAL A 15 -13.61 18.62 -36.59
C VAL A 15 -13.63 19.02 -38.08
N GLN A 16 -14.24 20.16 -38.41
CA GLN A 16 -14.29 20.64 -39.79
C GLN A 16 -12.89 20.99 -40.32
N ALA A 17 -12.10 21.72 -39.56
CA ALA A 17 -10.74 22.04 -39.97
C ALA A 17 -9.88 20.78 -40.17
N ALA A 18 -10.07 19.73 -39.36
CA ALA A 18 -9.39 18.46 -39.51
C ALA A 18 -9.76 17.78 -40.85
N LEU A 19 -11.03 17.76 -41.20
CA LEU A 19 -11.50 17.20 -42.47
C LEU A 19 -10.98 17.99 -43.69
N ASP A 20 -11.03 19.31 -43.64
CA ASP A 20 -10.61 20.16 -44.75
C ASP A 20 -9.11 19.98 -45.05
N LEU A 21 -8.30 19.95 -44.02
CA LEU A 21 -6.86 19.69 -44.17
C LEU A 21 -6.57 18.26 -44.63
N ALA A 22 -7.24 17.27 -44.06
CA ALA A 22 -7.04 15.89 -44.40
C ALA A 22 -7.46 15.55 -45.82
N ASN A 23 -8.60 16.13 -46.30
CA ASN A 23 -9.06 16.02 -47.66
C ASN A 23 -8.10 16.69 -48.67
N SER A 24 -7.28 17.65 -48.21
CA SER A 24 -6.20 18.24 -49.00
C SER A 24 -4.89 17.43 -48.93
N GLY A 25 -4.91 16.20 -48.35
CA GLY A 25 -3.76 15.30 -48.27
C GLY A 25 -2.78 15.63 -47.16
N ILE A 26 -3.14 16.45 -46.20
CA ILE A 26 -2.32 16.79 -45.04
C ILE A 26 -2.60 15.79 -43.89
N CYS A 27 -1.56 15.22 -43.30
CA CYS A 27 -1.69 14.41 -42.08
C CYS A 27 -2.09 15.31 -40.90
N VAL A 28 -3.18 14.97 -40.19
CA VAL A 28 -3.73 15.78 -39.09
C VAL A 28 -3.70 14.99 -37.80
N HIS A 29 -3.21 15.64 -36.74
CA HIS A 29 -3.39 15.18 -35.35
C HIS A 29 -4.44 16.07 -34.70
N LEU A 30 -5.62 15.50 -34.39
CA LEU A 30 -6.70 16.20 -33.68
C LEU A 30 -6.65 15.83 -32.19
N VAL A 31 -6.33 16.79 -31.35
CA VAL A 31 -6.19 16.64 -29.89
C VAL A 31 -7.39 17.23 -29.18
N GLU A 32 -8.06 16.43 -28.35
CA GLU A 32 -9.20 16.83 -27.53
C GLU A 32 -8.99 16.44 -26.06
N SER A 33 -9.15 17.40 -25.17
CA SER A 33 -8.97 17.18 -23.71
C SER A 33 -10.10 16.35 -23.10
N SER A 34 -11.31 16.47 -23.64
CA SER A 34 -12.45 15.62 -23.28
C SER A 34 -12.24 14.18 -23.77
N PRO A 35 -12.80 13.17 -23.08
CA PRO A 35 -12.77 11.79 -23.56
C PRO A 35 -13.55 11.53 -24.85
N PHE A 36 -14.31 12.51 -25.34
CA PHE A 36 -15.10 12.41 -26.56
C PHE A 36 -15.01 13.68 -27.42
N LEU A 37 -15.00 13.51 -28.74
CA LEU A 37 -15.18 14.61 -29.68
C LEU A 37 -16.61 15.13 -29.65
N GLY A 38 -16.85 16.37 -30.12
CA GLY A 38 -18.17 16.97 -30.26
C GLY A 38 -18.77 17.50 -28.96
N ARG A 39 -18.07 17.43 -27.83
CA ARG A 39 -18.50 18.04 -26.57
C ARG A 39 -18.28 19.57 -26.58
N GLY A 40 -19.19 20.27 -25.90
CA GLY A 40 -19.14 21.74 -25.81
C GLY A 40 -19.83 22.48 -26.98
N ALA A 41 -20.31 21.76 -27.97
CA ALA A 41 -21.11 22.33 -29.04
C ALA A 41 -22.56 22.52 -28.55
N GLN A 42 -22.80 23.49 -27.68
CA GLN A 42 -24.12 24.16 -27.63
C GLN A 42 -24.30 24.98 -28.90
N VAL A 43 -23.93 24.44 -30.03
CA VAL A 43 -23.99 25.11 -31.31
C VAL A 43 -25.20 24.58 -32.03
N HIS A 44 -25.89 25.47 -32.69
CA HIS A 44 -27.08 25.30 -33.54
C HIS A 44 -26.88 24.34 -34.74
N VAL A 45 -25.97 23.35 -34.61
CA VAL A 45 -25.76 22.31 -35.61
C VAL A 45 -26.62 21.11 -35.27
N PRO A 46 -27.51 20.65 -36.17
CA PRO A 46 -28.30 19.46 -35.96
C PRO A 46 -27.41 18.25 -35.64
N ARG A 47 -27.73 17.48 -34.60
CA ARG A 47 -26.93 16.35 -34.11
C ARG A 47 -26.60 15.33 -35.20
N HIS A 48 -27.52 15.03 -36.10
CA HIS A 48 -27.29 14.07 -37.18
C HIS A 48 -26.19 14.52 -38.16
N LEU A 49 -26.03 15.82 -38.39
CA LEU A 49 -24.94 16.35 -39.23
C LEU A 49 -23.62 16.30 -38.50
N LEU A 50 -23.60 16.61 -37.20
CA LEU A 50 -22.39 16.50 -36.38
C LEU A 50 -21.92 15.07 -36.30
N ASN A 51 -22.82 14.12 -36.04
CA ASN A 51 -22.48 12.70 -35.94
C ASN A 51 -21.86 12.13 -37.22
N ALA A 52 -22.38 12.53 -38.38
CA ALA A 52 -21.79 12.17 -39.68
C ALA A 52 -20.32 12.63 -39.77
N ARG A 53 -20.05 13.89 -39.41
CA ARG A 53 -18.70 14.46 -39.42
C ARG A 53 -17.76 13.80 -38.38
N LEU A 54 -18.25 13.50 -37.19
CA LEU A 54 -17.47 12.79 -36.16
C LEU A 54 -17.08 11.38 -36.62
N LEU A 55 -17.99 10.69 -37.30
CA LEU A 55 -17.72 9.38 -37.87
C LEU A 55 -16.69 9.46 -39.01
N GLU A 56 -16.81 10.46 -39.88
CA GLU A 56 -15.88 10.73 -40.99
C GLU A 56 -14.47 10.97 -40.44
N VAL A 57 -14.31 11.86 -39.46
CA VAL A 57 -13.02 12.12 -38.77
C VAL A 57 -12.42 10.86 -38.14
N SER A 58 -13.24 10.04 -37.47
CA SER A 58 -12.75 8.84 -36.77
C SER A 58 -12.27 7.74 -37.71
N LYS A 59 -12.69 7.74 -38.98
CA LYS A 59 -12.32 6.76 -40.01
C LYS A 59 -11.37 7.30 -41.08
N HIS A 60 -11.03 8.59 -41.05
CA HIS A 60 -10.24 9.22 -42.11
C HIS A 60 -8.76 8.79 -41.99
N GLN A 61 -8.18 8.29 -43.11
CA GLN A 61 -6.81 7.73 -43.13
C GLN A 61 -5.70 8.73 -42.78
N HIS A 62 -5.96 10.05 -43.00
CA HIS A 62 -4.99 11.10 -42.70
C HIS A 62 -5.26 11.79 -41.35
N ILE A 63 -6.25 11.38 -40.56
CA ILE A 63 -6.54 11.97 -39.25
C ILE A 63 -6.22 10.96 -38.13
N THR A 64 -5.38 11.39 -37.21
CA THR A 64 -5.15 10.69 -35.94
C THR A 64 -5.85 11.45 -34.82
N VAL A 65 -6.82 10.79 -34.17
CA VAL A 65 -7.61 11.40 -33.09
C VAL A 65 -7.03 11.03 -31.72
N TRP A 66 -6.79 12.04 -30.90
CA TRP A 66 -6.29 11.92 -29.54
C TRP A 66 -7.32 12.50 -28.57
N THR A 67 -8.26 11.69 -28.09
CA THR A 67 -9.21 12.09 -27.04
C THR A 67 -8.65 11.87 -25.64
N GLY A 68 -9.17 12.59 -24.64
CA GLY A 68 -8.64 12.56 -23.28
C GLY A 68 -7.19 13.02 -23.21
N THR A 69 -6.77 13.91 -24.09
CA THR A 69 -5.36 14.27 -24.27
C THR A 69 -5.17 15.77 -24.17
N SER A 70 -4.21 16.20 -23.37
CA SER A 70 -3.81 17.59 -23.20
C SER A 70 -2.42 17.85 -23.74
N ILE A 71 -2.13 19.08 -24.11
CA ILE A 71 -0.76 19.52 -24.47
C ILE A 71 -0.03 19.85 -23.19
N SER A 72 1.10 19.18 -22.95
CA SER A 72 1.99 19.45 -21.80
C SER A 72 3.07 20.49 -22.13
N ARG A 73 3.57 20.50 -23.37
CA ARG A 73 4.57 21.44 -23.83
C ARG A 73 4.51 21.61 -25.34
N ALA A 74 4.70 22.82 -25.81
CA ALA A 74 4.92 23.13 -27.21
C ALA A 74 6.16 24.01 -27.36
N ALA A 75 7.06 23.67 -28.30
CA ALA A 75 8.27 24.41 -28.57
C ALA A 75 8.58 24.38 -30.08
N GLY A 76 9.38 25.35 -30.57
CA GLY A 76 9.74 25.44 -31.95
C GLY A 76 9.23 26.71 -32.61
N GLN A 77 9.28 26.74 -33.96
CA GLN A 77 8.84 27.86 -34.80
C GLN A 77 7.99 27.35 -35.96
N ALA A 78 7.35 28.23 -36.70
CA ALA A 78 6.50 27.88 -37.83
C ALA A 78 7.18 26.87 -38.78
N GLY A 79 6.51 25.75 -39.03
CA GLY A 79 7.04 24.63 -39.82
C GLY A 79 7.86 23.58 -39.06
N HIS A 80 8.28 23.86 -37.80
CA HIS A 80 9.12 22.97 -36.99
C HIS A 80 8.70 22.96 -35.51
N PHE A 81 7.42 22.71 -35.24
CA PHE A 81 6.93 22.55 -33.88
C PHE A 81 7.17 21.13 -33.34
N ARG A 82 7.62 21.07 -32.07
CA ARG A 82 7.62 19.86 -31.26
C ARG A 82 6.57 20.02 -30.15
N VAL A 83 5.61 19.11 -30.12
CA VAL A 83 4.52 19.14 -29.16
C VAL A 83 4.53 17.86 -28.34
N GLU A 84 4.51 18.00 -27.02
CA GLU A 84 4.41 16.91 -26.07
C GLU A 84 2.96 16.77 -25.63
N LEU A 85 2.39 15.58 -25.81
CA LEU A 85 1.02 15.25 -25.46
C LEU A 85 1.01 14.42 -24.20
N ARG A 86 0.06 14.73 -23.30
CA ARG A 86 -0.26 13.90 -22.13
C ARG A 86 -1.63 13.29 -22.36
N GLN A 87 -1.67 11.99 -22.60
CA GLN A 87 -2.90 11.24 -22.70
C GLN A 87 -3.36 10.78 -21.32
N HIS A 88 -4.58 11.11 -20.94
CA HIS A 88 -5.23 10.67 -19.71
C HIS A 88 -5.82 9.28 -19.89
N PRO A 89 -5.68 8.37 -18.92
CA PRO A 89 -6.20 7.03 -19.04
C PRO A 89 -7.73 7.03 -19.06
N ARG A 90 -8.29 6.25 -19.98
CA ARG A 90 -9.73 6.06 -20.16
C ARG A 90 -10.30 4.98 -19.22
N TYR A 91 -9.44 4.11 -18.72
CA TYR A 91 -9.76 2.95 -17.88
C TYR A 91 -10.69 1.92 -18.54
N VAL A 92 -10.93 2.03 -19.83
CA VAL A 92 -11.68 1.11 -20.67
C VAL A 92 -10.83 0.78 -21.88
N ASP A 93 -10.69 -0.48 -22.21
CA ASP A 93 -9.97 -0.95 -23.39
C ASP A 93 -10.83 -0.70 -24.64
N LEU A 94 -10.33 0.20 -25.49
CA LEU A 94 -11.03 0.61 -26.72
C LEU A 94 -11.21 -0.54 -27.72
N THR A 95 -10.35 -1.54 -27.69
CA THR A 95 -10.41 -2.70 -28.61
C THR A 95 -11.43 -3.75 -28.19
N LYS A 96 -11.79 -3.75 -26.90
CA LYS A 96 -12.73 -4.72 -26.31
C LYS A 96 -14.11 -4.14 -26.04
N CYS A 97 -14.23 -2.83 -25.93
CA CYS A 97 -15.48 -2.17 -25.60
C CYS A 97 -16.43 -2.18 -26.83
N THR A 98 -17.54 -2.88 -26.71
CA THR A 98 -18.59 -2.95 -27.73
C THR A 98 -19.71 -1.94 -27.56
N ALA A 99 -19.62 -1.07 -26.56
CA ALA A 99 -20.66 -0.09 -26.19
C ALA A 99 -22.02 -0.72 -25.80
N CYS A 100 -22.04 -1.96 -25.31
CA CYS A 100 -23.25 -2.68 -24.91
C CYS A 100 -24.04 -2.04 -23.76
N LYS A 101 -23.41 -1.17 -22.96
CA LYS A 101 -23.95 -0.45 -21.78
C LYS A 101 -24.10 -1.28 -20.50
N ASP A 102 -23.90 -2.58 -20.51
CA ASP A 102 -24.04 -3.45 -19.33
C ASP A 102 -23.27 -2.93 -18.12
N CYS A 103 -22.04 -2.42 -18.36
CA CYS A 103 -21.21 -1.82 -17.30
C CYS A 103 -21.81 -0.54 -16.69
N LEU A 104 -22.70 0.17 -17.38
CA LEU A 104 -23.37 1.36 -16.85
C LEU A 104 -24.45 0.96 -15.85
N GLU A 105 -25.15 -0.16 -16.11
CA GLU A 105 -26.25 -0.65 -15.29
C GLU A 105 -25.74 -1.18 -13.95
N VAL A 106 -24.65 -1.95 -13.98
CA VAL A 106 -24.08 -2.58 -12.77
C VAL A 106 -23.14 -1.67 -11.97
N CYS A 107 -22.79 -0.48 -12.46
CA CYS A 107 -21.88 0.41 -11.76
C CYS A 107 -22.51 1.00 -10.50
N PRO A 108 -21.99 0.75 -9.27
CA PRO A 108 -22.60 1.27 -8.04
C PRO A 108 -22.25 2.74 -7.79
N VAL A 109 -21.25 3.28 -8.50
CA VAL A 109 -20.71 4.61 -8.22
C VAL A 109 -21.44 5.70 -9.00
N THR A 110 -22.21 6.54 -8.30
CA THR A 110 -22.81 7.75 -8.86
C THR A 110 -21.85 8.93 -8.71
N VAL A 111 -21.75 9.77 -9.72
CA VAL A 111 -20.94 10.99 -9.66
C VAL A 111 -21.69 12.05 -8.86
N PRO A 112 -21.13 12.60 -7.77
CA PRO A 112 -21.79 13.61 -6.94
C PRO A 112 -22.31 14.79 -7.75
N GLY A 113 -23.55 15.21 -7.47
CA GLY A 113 -24.20 16.32 -8.16
C GLY A 113 -24.73 16.00 -9.56
N THR A 114 -24.76 14.72 -9.95
CA THR A 114 -25.31 14.26 -11.23
C THR A 114 -26.02 12.93 -11.05
N ASP A 115 -26.92 12.57 -12.00
CA ASP A 115 -27.53 11.23 -12.05
C ASP A 115 -26.66 10.23 -12.83
N ARG A 116 -25.46 10.61 -13.20
CA ARG A 116 -24.55 9.85 -14.04
C ARG A 116 -23.70 8.88 -13.22
N ARG A 117 -23.50 7.67 -13.71
CA ARG A 117 -22.54 6.71 -13.14
C ARG A 117 -21.09 7.13 -13.46
N ALA A 118 -20.14 6.64 -12.65
CA ALA A 118 -18.70 6.89 -12.87
C ALA A 118 -18.23 6.33 -14.22
N ILE A 119 -18.76 5.18 -14.65
CA ILE A 119 -18.61 4.69 -16.02
C ILE A 119 -19.77 5.22 -16.87
N TYR A 120 -19.45 5.74 -18.04
CA TYR A 120 -20.46 6.31 -18.92
C TYR A 120 -20.03 6.29 -20.40
N LEU A 121 -21.01 6.43 -21.26
CA LEU A 121 -20.88 6.67 -22.70
C LEU A 121 -21.38 8.07 -23.02
N ALA A 122 -20.78 8.73 -23.99
CA ALA A 122 -21.44 9.86 -24.63
C ALA A 122 -22.41 9.30 -25.68
N GLU A 123 -23.66 9.73 -25.63
CA GLU A 123 -24.69 9.24 -26.56
C GLU A 123 -24.30 9.46 -28.03
N ASP A 124 -23.61 10.58 -28.33
CA ASP A 124 -23.24 10.99 -29.68
C ASP A 124 -21.75 11.27 -29.83
N GLY A 125 -20.92 10.82 -28.89
CA GLY A 125 -19.47 11.12 -28.90
C GLY A 125 -18.63 10.04 -29.58
N GLN A 126 -17.57 10.48 -30.25
CA GLN A 126 -16.53 9.58 -30.75
C GLN A 126 -15.27 9.66 -29.88
N PRO A 127 -14.59 8.54 -29.56
CA PRO A 127 -14.94 7.15 -29.92
C PRO A 127 -16.16 6.63 -29.15
N GLY A 128 -16.95 5.78 -29.79
CA GLY A 128 -18.17 5.16 -29.24
C GLY A 128 -17.87 4.10 -28.20
N CYS A 129 -17.01 4.39 -27.23
CA CYS A 129 -16.58 3.48 -26.16
C CYS A 129 -16.75 4.14 -24.79
N ALA A 130 -17.05 3.35 -23.78
CA ALA A 130 -17.19 3.83 -22.42
C ALA A 130 -15.91 4.51 -21.89
N VAL A 131 -16.06 5.33 -20.90
CA VAL A 131 -14.99 5.94 -20.12
C VAL A 131 -15.37 5.90 -18.64
N ILE A 132 -14.36 5.81 -17.77
CA ILE A 132 -14.57 5.88 -16.32
C ILE A 132 -13.98 7.20 -15.82
N ASP A 133 -14.82 8.03 -15.19
CA ASP A 133 -14.36 9.19 -14.44
C ASP A 133 -13.74 8.74 -13.11
N LYS A 134 -12.54 9.21 -12.84
CA LYS A 134 -11.90 9.05 -11.54
C LYS A 134 -11.75 10.40 -10.85
N LEU A 135 -12.54 10.58 -9.81
CA LEU A 135 -12.51 11.77 -8.95
C LEU A 135 -11.64 11.48 -7.72
N GLY A 136 -10.32 11.47 -7.92
CA GLY A 136 -9.36 11.20 -6.83
C GLY A 136 -9.00 9.72 -6.66
N LYS A 137 -8.54 9.36 -5.47
CA LYS A 137 -8.12 7.99 -5.13
C LYS A 137 -9.33 7.13 -4.75
N ALA A 138 -9.22 5.82 -4.99
CA ALA A 138 -10.22 4.86 -4.51
C ALA A 138 -10.30 4.87 -2.98
N PRO A 139 -11.50 4.62 -2.38
CA PRO A 139 -11.66 4.57 -0.93
C PRO A 139 -10.65 3.64 -0.25
N CYS A 140 -10.42 2.45 -0.80
CA CYS A 140 -9.44 1.50 -0.29
C CYS A 140 -7.99 2.02 -0.26
N SER A 141 -7.60 2.84 -1.25
CA SER A 141 -6.28 3.49 -1.25
C SER A 141 -6.24 4.73 -0.36
N ASN A 142 -7.37 5.42 -0.19
CA ASN A 142 -7.47 6.63 0.60
C ASN A 142 -7.50 6.34 2.12
N THR A 143 -8.13 5.23 2.51
CA THR A 143 -8.18 4.79 3.92
C THR A 143 -6.96 4.00 4.36
N CYS A 144 -6.11 3.58 3.42
CA CYS A 144 -4.85 2.92 3.76
C CYS A 144 -3.86 3.93 4.34
N PRO A 145 -3.35 3.77 5.59
CA PRO A 145 -2.36 4.69 6.16
C PRO A 145 -1.07 4.81 5.32
N GLY A 146 -0.67 3.72 4.64
CA GLY A 146 0.48 3.71 3.72
C GLY A 146 0.16 4.25 2.33
N GLY A 147 -1.08 4.66 2.03
CA GLY A 147 -1.47 5.23 0.73
C GLY A 147 -1.25 4.31 -0.47
N ILE A 148 -1.25 2.99 -0.24
CA ILE A 148 -0.92 1.98 -1.26
C ILE A 148 -1.92 2.01 -2.44
N HIS A 149 -1.43 1.74 -3.63
CA HIS A 149 -2.27 1.66 -4.83
C HIS A 149 -3.01 0.32 -4.91
N VAL A 150 -4.04 0.16 -4.05
CA VAL A 150 -4.78 -1.11 -3.88
C VAL A 150 -5.35 -1.62 -5.21
N GLN A 151 -6.09 -0.79 -5.93
CA GLN A 151 -6.69 -1.20 -7.21
C GLN A 151 -5.66 -1.71 -8.21
N GLY A 152 -4.47 -1.09 -8.25
CA GLY A 152 -3.39 -1.46 -9.15
C GLY A 152 -2.87 -2.86 -8.87
N TYR A 153 -2.48 -3.15 -7.62
CA TYR A 153 -1.93 -4.48 -7.35
C TYR A 153 -2.99 -5.59 -7.39
N VAL A 154 -4.24 -5.30 -7.01
CA VAL A 154 -5.34 -6.28 -7.16
C VAL A 154 -5.58 -6.60 -8.64
N ALA A 155 -5.58 -5.59 -9.52
CA ALA A 155 -5.70 -5.80 -10.96
C ALA A 155 -4.53 -6.59 -11.57
N LEU A 156 -3.30 -6.34 -11.09
CA LEU A 156 -2.12 -7.09 -11.51
C LEU A 156 -2.17 -8.56 -11.05
N ILE A 157 -2.64 -8.81 -9.83
CA ILE A 157 -2.88 -10.18 -9.33
C ILE A 157 -3.91 -10.90 -10.20
N ALA A 158 -5.02 -10.24 -10.53
CA ALA A 158 -6.05 -10.81 -11.41
C ALA A 158 -5.55 -11.16 -12.82
N GLN A 159 -4.48 -10.51 -13.27
CA GLN A 159 -3.80 -10.79 -14.55
C GLN A 159 -2.67 -11.83 -14.42
N GLY A 160 -2.41 -12.40 -13.25
CA GLY A 160 -1.29 -13.29 -12.99
C GLY A 160 0.08 -12.60 -12.96
N ARG A 161 0.13 -11.26 -12.93
CA ARG A 161 1.34 -10.43 -12.93
C ARG A 161 1.83 -10.19 -11.50
N PHE A 162 2.12 -11.27 -10.78
CA PHE A 162 2.37 -11.23 -9.33
C PHE A 162 3.63 -10.45 -8.96
N GLY A 163 4.70 -10.52 -9.77
CA GLY A 163 5.93 -9.73 -9.55
C GLY A 163 5.67 -8.23 -9.57
N GLU A 164 4.98 -7.77 -10.59
CA GLU A 164 4.65 -6.34 -10.72
C GLU A 164 3.65 -5.87 -9.64
N ALA A 165 2.75 -6.77 -9.20
CA ALA A 165 1.88 -6.48 -8.07
C ALA A 165 2.68 -6.26 -6.78
N LEU A 166 3.66 -7.12 -6.50
CA LEU A 166 4.54 -7.00 -5.33
C LEU A 166 5.40 -5.75 -5.39
N ASP A 167 5.97 -5.43 -6.55
CA ASP A 167 6.76 -4.20 -6.76
C ASP A 167 5.91 -2.94 -6.52
N LEU A 168 4.66 -2.96 -6.98
CA LEU A 168 3.74 -1.85 -6.75
C LEU A 168 3.41 -1.68 -5.26
N ILE A 169 3.26 -2.78 -4.51
CA ILE A 169 3.07 -2.76 -3.06
C ILE A 169 4.31 -2.19 -2.36
N ARG A 170 5.50 -2.67 -2.72
CA ARG A 170 6.77 -2.29 -2.10
C ARG A 170 7.16 -0.83 -2.29
N ARG A 171 6.59 -0.15 -3.28
CA ARG A 171 6.76 1.31 -3.45
C ARG A 171 6.22 2.14 -2.29
N ALA A 172 5.22 1.64 -1.57
CA ALA A 172 4.58 2.34 -0.46
C ALA A 172 4.75 1.62 0.89
N ILE A 173 4.90 0.30 0.88
CA ILE A 173 5.00 -0.52 2.10
C ILE A 173 6.19 -1.48 1.96
N PRO A 174 7.23 -1.34 2.79
CA PRO A 174 8.41 -2.22 2.73
C PRO A 174 8.14 -3.66 3.19
N PHE A 175 7.02 -3.91 3.91
CA PHE A 175 6.70 -5.17 4.57
C PHE A 175 5.36 -5.77 4.08
N PRO A 176 5.24 -6.19 2.80
CA PRO A 176 3.98 -6.71 2.27
C PRO A 176 3.50 -7.99 2.95
N GLY A 177 4.38 -8.93 3.27
CA GLY A 177 4.03 -10.20 3.92
C GLY A 177 3.60 -10.03 5.37
N ILE A 178 4.28 -9.15 6.12
CA ILE A 178 3.91 -8.76 7.48
C ILE A 178 2.55 -8.06 7.46
N CYS A 179 2.40 -6.99 6.64
CA CYS A 179 1.14 -6.27 6.52
C CYS A 179 0.00 -7.15 5.99
N GLY A 180 0.31 -8.18 5.19
CA GLY A 180 -0.68 -9.16 4.72
C GLY A 180 -1.26 -10.03 5.84
N ARG A 181 -0.58 -10.12 7.00
CA ARG A 181 -0.97 -10.93 8.16
C ARG A 181 -1.61 -10.12 9.28
N ILE A 182 -0.99 -8.98 9.65
CA ILE A 182 -1.35 -8.27 10.89
C ILE A 182 -2.06 -6.93 10.68
N CYS A 183 -2.25 -6.48 9.42
CA CYS A 183 -2.95 -5.24 9.14
C CYS A 183 -4.43 -5.34 9.54
N THR A 184 -4.96 -4.29 10.19
CA THR A 184 -6.37 -4.16 10.55
C THR A 184 -7.29 -3.87 9.35
N HIS A 185 -6.76 -3.85 8.13
CA HIS A 185 -7.42 -3.76 6.83
C HIS A 185 -8.56 -2.73 6.71
N PRO A 186 -8.39 -1.46 7.11
CA PRO A 186 -9.43 -0.44 6.98
C PRO A 186 -9.87 -0.21 5.53
N CYS A 187 -9.06 -0.63 4.57
CA CYS A 187 -9.40 -0.61 3.15
C CYS A 187 -10.56 -1.55 2.78
N GLU A 188 -10.72 -2.66 3.46
CA GLU A 188 -11.81 -3.62 3.26
C GLU A 188 -13.13 -3.08 3.83
N LEU A 189 -13.08 -2.45 5.01
CA LEU A 189 -14.24 -1.80 5.64
C LEU A 189 -14.81 -0.66 4.78
N ASN A 190 -14.01 -0.06 3.91
CA ASN A 190 -14.39 1.02 2.99
C ASN A 190 -14.43 0.56 1.54
N CYS A 191 -14.52 -0.73 1.30
CA CYS A 191 -14.56 -1.28 -0.05
C CYS A 191 -15.93 -1.10 -0.67
N ARG A 192 -15.99 -0.37 -1.80
CA ARG A 192 -17.25 -0.18 -2.54
C ARG A 192 -17.85 -1.46 -3.12
N ARG A 193 -17.05 -2.50 -3.24
CA ARG A 193 -17.55 -3.80 -3.69
C ARG A 193 -18.57 -4.37 -2.69
N ALA A 194 -18.40 -4.08 -1.39
CA ALA A 194 -19.35 -4.49 -0.35
C ALA A 194 -20.76 -3.91 -0.53
N GLU A 195 -20.93 -2.86 -1.34
CA GLU A 195 -22.25 -2.33 -1.71
C GLU A 195 -22.99 -3.23 -2.74
N VAL A 196 -22.28 -4.17 -3.38
CA VAL A 196 -22.83 -5.07 -4.41
C VAL A 196 -22.93 -6.50 -3.92
N ASP A 197 -21.89 -7.02 -3.32
CA ASP A 197 -21.79 -8.39 -2.78
C ASP A 197 -20.87 -8.40 -1.53
N GLU A 198 -19.57 -8.61 -1.68
CA GLU A 198 -18.60 -8.69 -0.60
C GLU A 198 -17.40 -7.78 -0.83
N ALA A 199 -16.79 -7.32 0.27
CA ALA A 199 -15.53 -6.59 0.17
C ALA A 199 -14.42 -7.46 -0.46
N VAL A 200 -13.60 -6.86 -1.30
CA VAL A 200 -12.41 -7.55 -1.83
C VAL A 200 -11.47 -7.87 -0.67
N SER A 201 -11.00 -9.12 -0.56
CA SER A 201 -10.05 -9.59 0.45
C SER A 201 -8.63 -9.01 0.22
N ILE A 202 -8.50 -7.70 0.36
CA ILE A 202 -7.33 -6.89 -0.01
C ILE A 202 -6.09 -7.31 0.79
N ARG A 203 -6.27 -7.56 2.10
CA ARG A 203 -5.20 -8.02 2.99
C ARG A 203 -4.69 -9.40 2.57
N LEU A 204 -5.59 -10.34 2.32
CA LEU A 204 -5.23 -11.70 1.93
C LEU A 204 -4.59 -11.75 0.54
N LEU A 205 -5.05 -10.94 -0.41
CA LEU A 205 -4.39 -10.82 -1.72
C LEU A 205 -2.96 -10.27 -1.61
N LYS A 206 -2.73 -9.34 -0.70
CA LYS A 206 -1.38 -8.84 -0.39
C LYS A 206 -0.52 -9.95 0.22
N ARG A 207 -1.06 -10.72 1.18
CA ARG A 207 -0.40 -11.88 1.76
C ARG A 207 -0.06 -12.90 0.67
N PHE A 208 -1.03 -13.24 -0.15
CA PHE A 208 -0.84 -14.21 -1.25
C PHE A 208 0.35 -13.85 -2.13
N VAL A 209 0.42 -12.62 -2.63
CA VAL A 209 1.49 -12.23 -3.55
C VAL A 209 2.87 -12.17 -2.87
N ALA A 210 2.91 -11.83 -1.57
CA ALA A 210 4.14 -11.88 -0.80
C ALA A 210 4.61 -13.32 -0.57
N ASP A 211 3.72 -14.22 -0.17
CA ASP A 211 4.02 -15.65 0.06
C ASP A 211 4.39 -16.35 -1.25
N TRP A 212 3.71 -15.99 -2.34
CA TRP A 212 4.05 -16.53 -3.66
C TRP A 212 5.47 -16.13 -4.09
N ALA A 213 5.88 -14.90 -3.80
CA ALA A 213 7.24 -14.45 -4.07
C ALA A 213 8.30 -15.26 -3.33
N LEU A 214 8.04 -15.58 -2.07
CA LEU A 214 8.96 -16.38 -1.26
C LEU A 214 9.11 -17.81 -1.78
N SER A 215 8.02 -18.37 -2.33
CA SER A 215 8.01 -19.71 -2.91
C SER A 215 8.59 -19.78 -4.33
N HIS A 216 8.78 -18.62 -5.00
CA HIS A 216 9.24 -18.55 -6.40
C HIS A 216 10.34 -17.49 -6.56
N PRO A 217 11.48 -17.60 -5.85
CA PRO A 217 12.52 -16.58 -5.86
C PRO A 217 13.07 -16.32 -7.27
N ASP A 218 13.13 -17.35 -8.13
CA ASP A 218 13.64 -17.24 -9.50
C ASP A 218 12.74 -16.43 -10.45
N ARG A 219 11.50 -16.17 -10.04
CA ARG A 219 10.52 -15.41 -10.85
C ARG A 219 10.47 -13.93 -10.51
N PHE A 220 11.29 -13.49 -9.56
CA PHE A 220 11.44 -12.10 -9.19
C PHE A 220 12.83 -11.59 -9.55
N ALA A 221 12.89 -10.43 -10.20
CA ALA A 221 14.13 -9.71 -10.28
C ALA A 221 14.55 -9.32 -8.86
N PRO A 222 15.81 -9.54 -8.47
CA PRO A 222 16.30 -9.03 -7.19
C PRO A 222 16.11 -7.52 -7.14
N ASP A 223 15.80 -7.00 -5.96
CA ASP A 223 15.79 -5.56 -5.74
C ASP A 223 17.12 -4.97 -6.22
N ARG A 224 17.07 -3.95 -7.06
CA ARG A 224 18.28 -3.30 -7.53
C ARG A 224 18.93 -2.55 -6.37
N VAL A 225 20.17 -2.91 -6.04
CA VAL A 225 20.97 -2.14 -5.09
C VAL A 225 21.16 -0.74 -5.67
N PRO A 226 20.79 0.33 -4.96
CA PRO A 226 20.97 1.68 -5.44
C PRO A 226 22.44 1.99 -5.67
N GLU A 227 22.75 2.75 -6.71
CA GLU A 227 24.10 3.31 -6.85
C GLU A 227 24.30 4.36 -5.74
N PRO A 228 25.45 4.38 -5.06
CA PRO A 228 25.74 5.38 -4.06
C PRO A 228 25.63 6.78 -4.64
N ASP A 229 24.84 7.65 -4.01
CA ASP A 229 24.81 9.06 -4.34
C ASP A 229 26.18 9.68 -4.00
N PRO A 230 26.81 10.49 -4.89
CA PRO A 230 28.02 11.23 -4.56
C PRO A 230 27.89 12.11 -3.31
N GLU A 231 26.68 12.60 -3.01
CA GLU A 231 26.35 13.37 -1.81
C GLU A 231 25.73 12.50 -0.70
N ALA A 232 25.93 11.18 -0.75
CA ALA A 232 25.36 10.23 0.19
C ALA A 232 25.68 10.61 1.64
N LYS A 233 24.62 10.75 2.43
CA LYS A 233 24.72 11.02 3.86
C LYS A 233 24.81 9.70 4.65
N ARG A 234 25.53 9.72 5.78
CA ARG A 234 25.54 8.63 6.75
C ARG A 234 24.41 8.86 7.74
N VAL A 235 23.50 7.92 7.82
CA VAL A 235 22.33 8.04 8.72
C VAL A 235 22.34 6.88 9.72
N ALA A 236 22.29 7.22 11.01
CA ALA A 236 22.05 6.27 12.07
C ALA A 236 20.54 6.13 12.32
N VAL A 237 20.05 4.91 12.40
CA VAL A 237 18.66 4.59 12.76
C VAL A 237 18.68 3.82 14.08
N ILE A 238 18.02 4.34 15.11
CA ILE A 238 17.95 3.73 16.43
C ILE A 238 16.64 2.95 16.56
N GLY A 239 16.75 1.63 16.58
CA GLY A 239 15.64 0.67 16.63
C GLY A 239 15.34 0.02 15.28
N ALA A 240 15.43 -1.33 15.25
CA ALA A 240 15.09 -2.17 14.09
C ALA A 240 13.61 -2.59 14.07
N GLY A 241 12.72 -1.80 14.67
CA GLY A 241 11.28 -1.97 14.57
C GLY A 241 10.72 -1.49 13.22
N PRO A 242 9.39 -1.59 13.01
CA PRO A 242 8.76 -1.24 11.73
C PRO A 242 9.08 0.19 11.25
N ALA A 243 9.13 1.16 12.16
CA ALA A 243 9.44 2.55 11.82
C ALA A 243 10.91 2.72 11.36
N GLY A 244 11.87 2.18 12.13
CA GLY A 244 13.29 2.27 11.79
C GLY A 244 13.61 1.57 10.49
N MET A 245 13.10 0.36 10.29
CA MET A 245 13.35 -0.42 9.07
C MET A 245 12.65 0.18 7.84
N ALA A 246 11.49 0.84 8.00
CA ALA A 246 10.85 1.57 6.90
C ALA A 246 11.70 2.77 6.46
N VAL A 247 12.21 3.55 7.43
CA VAL A 247 13.11 4.67 7.16
C VAL A 247 14.41 4.18 6.52
N ALA A 248 15.00 3.10 7.03
CA ALA A 248 16.21 2.51 6.47
C ALA A 248 16.01 2.08 5.01
N ASN A 249 14.88 1.40 4.70
CA ASN A 249 14.53 1.04 3.32
C ASN A 249 14.41 2.27 2.40
N ASP A 250 13.77 3.33 2.88
CA ASP A 250 13.56 4.51 2.04
C ASP A 250 14.83 5.33 1.81
N LEU A 251 15.69 5.41 2.83
CA LEU A 251 16.95 6.14 2.74
C LEU A 251 17.99 5.40 1.87
N VAL A 252 18.14 4.08 2.05
CA VAL A 252 19.06 3.32 1.21
C VAL A 252 18.64 3.34 -0.26
N ARG A 253 17.33 3.31 -0.55
CA ARG A 253 16.81 3.45 -1.92
C ARG A 253 17.06 4.82 -2.55
N ARG A 254 17.34 5.83 -1.74
CA ARG A 254 17.76 7.17 -2.17
C ARG A 254 19.29 7.33 -2.27
N GLY A 255 20.06 6.24 -2.07
CA GLY A 255 21.49 6.23 -2.16
C GLY A 255 22.24 6.63 -0.89
N HIS A 256 21.57 6.82 0.23
CA HIS A 256 22.21 7.12 1.53
C HIS A 256 22.79 5.87 2.17
N ARG A 257 23.82 6.04 3.02
CA ARG A 257 24.43 4.99 3.83
C ARG A 257 23.70 4.89 5.15
N VAL A 258 23.10 3.74 5.44
CA VAL A 258 22.24 3.57 6.62
C VAL A 258 22.79 2.48 7.53
N THR A 259 22.96 2.81 8.81
CA THR A 259 23.29 1.87 9.86
C THR A 259 22.18 1.87 10.90
N VAL A 260 21.63 0.69 11.21
CA VAL A 260 20.57 0.50 12.20
C VAL A 260 21.17 -0.08 13.47
N PHE A 261 20.88 0.52 14.62
CA PHE A 261 21.27 0.04 15.95
C PHE A 261 20.05 -0.49 16.68
N GLU A 262 20.06 -1.78 17.03
CA GLU A 262 18.99 -2.45 17.76
C GLU A 262 19.48 -2.92 19.13
N ALA A 263 18.75 -2.57 20.17
CA ALA A 263 19.08 -2.94 21.54
C ALA A 263 18.89 -4.43 21.84
N LEU A 264 17.95 -5.07 21.14
CA LEU A 264 17.61 -6.48 21.32
C LEU A 264 18.50 -7.40 20.46
N PRO A 265 18.55 -8.70 20.79
CA PRO A 265 19.26 -9.70 19.98
C PRO A 265 18.54 -10.09 18.70
N VAL A 266 17.36 -9.52 18.44
CA VAL A 266 16.50 -9.82 17.28
C VAL A 266 16.00 -8.56 16.60
N VAL A 267 15.85 -8.62 15.29
CA VAL A 267 15.25 -7.55 14.47
C VAL A 267 13.72 -7.60 14.50
N GLY A 268 13.07 -6.49 14.14
CA GLY A 268 11.64 -6.43 13.93
C GLY A 268 10.86 -5.71 15.04
N GLY A 269 11.49 -5.39 16.19
CA GLY A 269 10.83 -4.70 17.28
C GLY A 269 9.53 -5.40 17.71
N MET A 270 8.44 -4.66 17.92
CA MET A 270 7.16 -5.23 18.36
C MET A 270 6.57 -6.28 17.39
N MET A 271 6.95 -6.32 16.13
CA MET A 271 6.56 -7.40 15.22
C MET A 271 7.18 -8.74 15.65
N ALA A 272 8.41 -8.71 16.15
CA ALA A 272 9.14 -9.89 16.58
C ALA A 272 8.89 -10.25 18.05
N VAL A 273 8.78 -9.26 18.93
CA VAL A 273 8.71 -9.52 20.39
C VAL A 273 7.31 -9.38 20.97
N GLY A 274 6.40 -8.65 20.31
CA GLY A 274 5.04 -8.44 20.81
C GLY A 274 3.99 -9.33 20.16
N ILE A 275 4.19 -9.74 18.90
CA ILE A 275 3.23 -10.56 18.15
C ILE A 275 3.68 -12.03 18.18
N PRO A 276 2.81 -12.97 18.59
CA PRO A 276 3.16 -14.38 18.63
C PRO A 276 3.44 -14.99 17.24
N PRO A 277 4.31 -16.03 17.14
CA PRO A 277 4.71 -16.62 15.87
C PRO A 277 3.56 -17.29 15.10
N TYR A 278 2.51 -17.74 15.78
CA TYR A 278 1.35 -18.32 15.11
C TYR A 278 0.51 -17.27 14.34
N ARG A 279 0.62 -15.97 14.68
CA ARG A 279 0.04 -14.85 13.91
C ARG A 279 1.00 -14.29 12.88
N LEU A 280 2.26 -14.17 13.26
CA LEU A 280 3.32 -13.62 12.41
C LEU A 280 4.57 -14.51 12.49
N PRO A 281 4.73 -15.46 11.56
CA PRO A 281 5.91 -16.34 11.51
C PRO A 281 7.20 -15.55 11.43
N ARG A 282 8.22 -15.99 12.17
CA ARG A 282 9.52 -15.30 12.29
C ARG A 282 10.27 -15.25 10.97
N GLU A 283 10.10 -16.28 10.15
CA GLU A 283 10.70 -16.38 8.82
C GLU A 283 10.22 -15.26 7.91
N VAL A 284 8.95 -14.82 8.06
CA VAL A 284 8.40 -13.71 7.27
C VAL A 284 9.05 -12.38 7.66
N ILE A 285 9.27 -12.16 8.96
CA ILE A 285 9.95 -10.96 9.45
C ILE A 285 11.40 -10.96 8.95
N GLN A 286 12.09 -12.06 9.15
CA GLN A 286 13.50 -12.23 8.80
C GLN A 286 13.71 -11.97 7.30
N GLN A 287 12.94 -12.61 6.43
CA GLN A 287 13.07 -12.48 4.98
C GLN A 287 12.79 -11.06 4.47
N GLU A 288 11.83 -10.35 5.05
CA GLU A 288 11.53 -8.96 4.66
C GLU A 288 12.62 -8.00 5.15
N ILE A 289 13.25 -8.26 6.29
CA ILE A 289 14.38 -7.47 6.80
C ILE A 289 15.66 -7.78 6.02
N GLU A 290 15.98 -9.05 5.77
CA GLU A 290 17.13 -9.45 4.93
C GLU A 290 17.07 -8.83 3.53
N ARG A 291 15.87 -8.63 2.99
CA ARG A 291 15.71 -7.91 1.74
C ARG A 291 16.22 -6.48 1.85
N ILE A 292 15.97 -5.81 2.98
CA ILE A 292 16.43 -4.44 3.23
C ILE A 292 17.94 -4.41 3.45
N GLU A 293 18.50 -5.39 4.16
CA GLU A 293 19.96 -5.55 4.33
C GLU A 293 20.67 -5.74 2.98
N ARG A 294 20.09 -6.56 2.09
CA ARG A 294 20.62 -6.72 0.72
C ARG A 294 20.65 -5.45 -0.12
N LEU A 295 19.87 -4.41 0.25
CA LEU A 295 19.99 -3.08 -0.37
C LEU A 295 21.20 -2.28 0.12
N GLY A 296 21.91 -2.76 1.14
CA GLY A 296 23.10 -2.13 1.71
C GLY A 296 22.89 -1.48 3.07
N VAL A 297 21.81 -1.84 3.79
CA VAL A 297 21.61 -1.42 5.18
C VAL A 297 22.41 -2.30 6.11
N GLU A 298 23.22 -1.70 6.99
CA GLU A 298 23.93 -2.39 8.05
C GLU A 298 23.09 -2.43 9.33
N ILE A 299 22.98 -3.60 10.00
CA ILE A 299 22.23 -3.75 11.24
C ILE A 299 23.14 -4.28 12.35
N HIS A 300 23.20 -3.56 13.47
CA HIS A 300 23.92 -3.95 14.68
C HIS A 300 22.91 -4.31 15.77
N LEU A 301 22.87 -5.60 16.11
CA LEU A 301 22.08 -6.12 17.23
C LEU A 301 22.84 -5.95 18.56
N ASN A 302 22.13 -6.07 19.69
CA ASN A 302 22.69 -5.90 21.03
C ASN A 302 23.46 -4.57 21.19
N SER A 303 22.96 -3.54 20.50
CA SER A 303 23.60 -2.22 20.41
C SER A 303 22.67 -1.12 20.92
N PRO A 304 22.37 -1.10 22.23
CA PRO A 304 21.55 -0.05 22.82
C PRO A 304 22.25 1.31 22.70
N ILE A 305 21.47 2.34 22.32
CA ILE A 305 21.95 3.73 22.26
C ILE A 305 21.35 4.53 23.39
N GLY A 306 22.21 5.17 24.18
CA GLY A 306 21.82 5.96 25.34
C GLY A 306 22.95 6.12 26.33
N PRO A 307 22.72 6.72 27.51
CA PRO A 307 23.76 6.98 28.52
C PRO A 307 24.52 5.73 28.98
N ASP A 308 23.81 4.60 29.09
CA ASP A 308 24.37 3.31 29.50
C ASP A 308 24.51 2.34 28.30
N GLY A 309 24.43 2.85 27.07
CA GLY A 309 24.47 2.06 25.84
C GLY A 309 25.87 1.93 25.25
N VAL A 310 25.93 1.31 24.04
CA VAL A 310 27.18 1.18 23.28
C VAL A 310 27.68 2.55 22.81
N HIS A 311 26.76 3.43 22.44
CA HIS A 311 26.99 4.82 22.06
C HIS A 311 25.91 5.72 22.63
N THR A 312 26.27 6.99 22.84
CA THR A 312 25.33 8.09 23.06
C THR A 312 24.97 8.75 21.73
N LEU A 313 23.94 9.61 21.71
CA LEU A 313 23.58 10.38 20.51
C LEU A 313 24.72 11.32 20.07
N ASP A 314 25.40 11.93 21.02
CA ASP A 314 26.51 12.85 20.76
C ASP A 314 27.70 12.12 20.14
N GLU A 315 28.00 10.91 20.62
CA GLU A 315 29.05 10.07 20.04
C GLU A 315 28.72 9.66 18.61
N LEU A 316 27.46 9.31 18.29
CA LEU A 316 27.06 9.03 16.92
C LEU A 316 27.33 10.21 15.97
N GLN A 317 27.10 11.44 16.43
CA GLN A 317 27.44 12.63 15.65
C GLN A 317 28.96 12.79 15.49
N GLN A 318 29.74 12.56 16.57
CA GLN A 318 31.20 12.67 16.54
C GLN A 318 31.86 11.66 15.61
N ILE A 319 31.34 10.45 15.52
CA ILE A 319 31.84 9.41 14.58
C ILE A 319 31.35 9.59 13.14
N GLY A 320 30.63 10.69 12.89
CA GLY A 320 30.34 11.19 11.54
C GLY A 320 29.03 10.73 10.93
N TYR A 321 28.00 10.48 11.73
CA TYR A 321 26.64 10.39 11.21
C TYR A 321 26.07 11.80 10.97
N ASP A 322 25.62 12.04 9.75
CA ASP A 322 25.02 13.33 9.33
C ASP A 322 23.61 13.55 9.92
N ALA A 323 22.88 12.45 10.16
CA ALA A 323 21.55 12.48 10.74
C ALA A 323 21.29 11.23 11.60
N ILE A 324 20.42 11.38 12.59
CA ILE A 324 20.00 10.30 13.48
C ILE A 324 18.47 10.23 13.45
N PHE A 325 17.92 9.04 13.15
CA PHE A 325 16.49 8.77 13.29
C PHE A 325 16.24 7.92 14.54
N VAL A 326 15.32 8.36 15.40
CA VAL A 326 14.99 7.66 16.65
C VAL A 326 13.65 6.94 16.46
N GLY A 327 13.69 5.61 16.38
CA GLY A 327 12.55 4.72 16.16
C GLY A 327 12.42 3.64 17.24
N VAL A 328 12.66 3.98 18.50
CA VAL A 328 12.73 3.04 19.64
C VAL A 328 11.40 2.39 20.04
N GLY A 329 10.28 2.87 19.50
CA GLY A 329 8.95 2.33 19.79
C GLY A 329 8.42 2.61 21.19
N ALA A 330 7.35 1.89 21.58
CA ALA A 330 6.68 2.03 22.86
C ALA A 330 6.63 0.67 23.57
N HIS A 331 7.66 0.34 24.34
CA HIS A 331 7.80 -0.93 25.04
C HIS A 331 7.21 -0.94 26.46
N ARG A 332 6.83 0.22 26.98
CA ARG A 332 6.23 0.35 28.31
C ARG A 332 4.72 0.30 28.24
N SER A 333 4.11 -0.56 29.05
CA SER A 333 2.66 -0.63 29.19
C SER A 333 2.12 0.56 30.01
N HIS A 334 0.85 0.87 29.78
CA HIS A 334 0.11 1.77 30.64
C HIS A 334 -0.32 1.05 31.91
N HIS A 335 -0.09 1.68 33.06
CA HIS A 335 -0.58 1.22 34.34
C HIS A 335 -2.10 1.43 34.46
N LEU A 336 -2.79 0.46 35.06
CA LEU A 336 -4.23 0.57 35.36
C LEU A 336 -4.53 1.55 36.50
N ARG A 337 -3.54 1.79 37.36
CA ARG A 337 -3.61 2.65 38.54
C ARG A 337 -4.68 2.19 39.53
N ILE A 338 -4.73 0.88 39.76
CA ILE A 338 -5.62 0.24 40.74
C ILE A 338 -4.78 -0.34 41.87
N SER A 339 -5.38 -0.47 43.05
CA SER A 339 -4.75 -1.10 44.20
C SER A 339 -4.44 -2.56 43.90
N GLY A 340 -3.22 -3.00 44.20
CA GLY A 340 -2.74 -4.35 43.96
C GLY A 340 -2.03 -4.56 42.60
N GLU A 341 -1.91 -3.53 41.78
CA GLU A 341 -1.17 -3.61 40.50
C GLU A 341 0.33 -3.94 40.72
N GLU A 342 0.86 -3.60 41.88
CA GLU A 342 2.23 -3.86 42.32
C GLU A 342 2.47 -5.23 42.94
N LEU A 343 1.44 -6.05 43.08
CA LEU A 343 1.54 -7.37 43.71
C LEU A 343 2.27 -8.36 42.83
N CYS A 344 2.96 -9.31 43.49
CA CYS A 344 3.59 -10.44 42.82
C CYS A 344 2.56 -11.24 42.00
N GLY A 345 2.88 -11.52 40.74
CA GLY A 345 2.00 -12.19 39.78
C GLY A 345 1.14 -11.25 38.94
N VAL A 346 1.22 -9.93 39.16
CA VAL A 346 0.65 -8.93 38.25
C VAL A 346 1.74 -8.50 37.27
N VAL A 347 1.55 -8.83 36.00
CA VAL A 347 2.56 -8.60 34.96
C VAL A 347 1.95 -7.89 33.76
N SER A 348 2.78 -7.10 33.08
CA SER A 348 2.40 -6.47 31.80
C SER A 348 2.28 -7.51 30.70
N GLY A 349 1.19 -7.51 29.96
CA GLY A 349 1.00 -8.43 28.84
C GLY A 349 2.08 -8.28 27.74
N ILE A 350 2.60 -7.07 27.54
CA ILE A 350 3.69 -6.81 26.57
C ILE A 350 5.02 -7.40 27.08
N GLU A 351 5.32 -7.28 28.36
CA GLU A 351 6.53 -7.85 28.97
C GLU A 351 6.50 -9.38 28.90
N LEU A 352 5.37 -9.99 29.24
CA LEU A 352 5.19 -11.43 29.10
C LEU A 352 5.36 -11.91 27.66
N LEU A 353 4.70 -11.28 26.68
CA LEU A 353 4.84 -11.64 25.26
C LEU A 353 6.28 -11.47 24.77
N ARG A 354 6.95 -10.39 25.19
CA ARG A 354 8.35 -10.15 24.86
C ARG A 354 9.27 -11.26 25.41
N ALA A 355 9.12 -11.62 26.66
CA ALA A 355 9.91 -12.69 27.29
C ALA A 355 9.69 -14.03 26.57
N ILE A 356 8.44 -14.42 26.34
CA ILE A 356 8.10 -15.65 25.58
C ILE A 356 8.71 -15.65 24.19
N ASN A 357 8.56 -14.54 23.45
CA ASN A 357 9.02 -14.46 22.07
C ASN A 357 10.54 -14.40 21.95
N LEU A 358 11.25 -13.78 22.92
CA LEU A 358 12.71 -13.77 22.97
C LEU A 358 13.27 -15.14 23.35
N ALA A 359 12.66 -15.84 24.32
CA ALA A 359 13.03 -17.21 24.65
C ALA A 359 13.00 -18.12 23.41
N HIS A 360 11.94 -18.00 22.61
CA HIS A 360 11.81 -18.79 21.37
C HIS A 360 12.83 -18.45 20.28
N GLN A 361 13.33 -17.22 20.22
CA GLN A 361 14.15 -16.75 19.10
C GLN A 361 15.64 -16.75 19.39
N SER A 362 16.03 -16.42 20.62
CA SER A 362 17.45 -16.27 20.99
C SER A 362 18.11 -17.59 21.38
N GLY A 363 17.30 -18.56 21.84
CA GLY A 363 17.86 -19.78 22.50
C GLY A 363 18.67 -19.48 23.76
N ASP A 364 18.59 -18.27 24.30
CA ASP A 364 19.31 -17.81 25.47
C ASP A 364 18.55 -18.21 26.73
N PRO A 365 19.14 -18.98 27.66
CA PRO A 365 18.52 -19.38 28.92
C PRO A 365 18.02 -18.22 29.78
N HIS A 366 18.59 -17.03 29.62
CA HIS A 366 18.11 -15.82 30.31
C HIS A 366 16.64 -15.50 29.96
N TRP A 367 16.30 -15.53 28.70
CA TRP A 367 14.93 -15.25 28.25
C TRP A 367 13.94 -16.37 28.59
N GLU A 368 14.40 -17.62 28.63
CA GLU A 368 13.59 -18.76 29.13
C GLU A 368 13.26 -18.59 30.62
N SER A 369 14.25 -18.23 31.42
CA SER A 369 14.07 -17.95 32.83
C SER A 369 13.18 -16.75 33.07
N ASP A 370 13.35 -15.69 32.29
CA ASP A 370 12.51 -14.49 32.35
C ASP A 370 11.04 -14.81 32.00
N ALA A 371 10.79 -15.53 30.92
CA ALA A 371 9.44 -15.97 30.55
C ALA A 371 8.77 -16.83 31.63
N GLN A 372 9.52 -17.76 32.26
CA GLN A 372 9.00 -18.59 33.35
C GLN A 372 8.69 -17.78 34.61
N SER A 373 9.48 -16.76 34.91
CA SER A 373 9.29 -15.91 36.09
C SER A 373 7.97 -15.14 36.04
N HIS A 374 7.46 -14.85 34.84
CA HIS A 374 6.20 -14.15 34.62
C HIS A 374 4.96 -15.05 34.82
N ILE A 375 5.11 -16.38 34.88
CA ILE A 375 4.02 -17.33 35.05
C ILE A 375 4.07 -17.92 36.44
N VAL A 376 3.59 -17.17 37.43
CA VAL A 376 3.53 -17.63 38.82
C VAL A 376 2.49 -18.73 38.95
N GLY A 377 2.93 -19.92 39.45
CA GLY A 377 2.08 -21.09 39.65
C GLY A 377 2.11 -22.13 38.53
N GLY A 378 2.84 -21.89 37.45
CA GLY A 378 3.03 -22.85 36.36
C GLY A 378 1.74 -23.25 35.65
N PRO A 379 1.62 -24.49 35.13
CA PRO A 379 0.45 -24.95 34.39
C PRO A 379 -0.88 -24.90 35.18
N ASN A 380 -0.83 -25.08 36.48
CA ASN A 380 -1.99 -25.04 37.36
C ASN A 380 -2.41 -23.62 37.77
N ALA A 381 -1.73 -22.59 37.27
CA ALA A 381 -2.08 -21.20 37.55
C ALA A 381 -3.47 -20.86 37.01
N ARG A 382 -4.21 -20.03 37.75
CA ARG A 382 -5.39 -19.35 37.23
C ARG A 382 -5.03 -17.93 36.84
N VAL A 383 -5.13 -17.64 35.55
CA VAL A 383 -4.70 -16.35 35.00
C VAL A 383 -5.88 -15.54 34.50
N ALA A 384 -5.97 -14.31 34.97
CA ALA A 384 -6.91 -13.32 34.47
C ALA A 384 -6.19 -12.31 33.57
N VAL A 385 -6.55 -12.23 32.30
CA VAL A 385 -6.04 -11.26 31.33
C VAL A 385 -6.98 -10.07 31.26
N ILE A 386 -6.54 -8.91 31.74
CA ILE A 386 -7.37 -7.70 31.78
C ILE A 386 -7.18 -6.91 30.48
N GLY A 387 -8.23 -6.81 29.69
CA GLY A 387 -8.27 -6.09 28.42
C GLY A 387 -9.06 -6.79 27.33
N GLY A 388 -9.41 -6.06 26.27
CA GLY A 388 -10.19 -6.58 25.14
C GLY A 388 -9.55 -6.28 23.79
N GLY A 389 -8.25 -5.91 23.74
CA GLY A 389 -7.51 -5.65 22.51
C GLY A 389 -6.75 -6.89 22.00
N ASN A 390 -6.19 -6.81 20.80
CA ASN A 390 -5.41 -7.90 20.20
C ASN A 390 -4.28 -8.41 21.12
N THR A 391 -3.65 -7.53 21.89
CA THR A 391 -2.63 -7.93 22.88
C THR A 391 -3.20 -8.86 23.95
N ALA A 392 -4.43 -8.62 24.43
CA ALA A 392 -5.07 -9.49 25.40
C ALA A 392 -5.39 -10.87 24.81
N MET A 393 -5.84 -10.92 23.56
CA MET A 393 -6.04 -12.17 22.81
C MET A 393 -4.72 -12.92 22.66
N ASP A 394 -3.64 -12.21 22.26
CA ASP A 394 -2.32 -12.79 22.10
C ASP A 394 -1.77 -13.36 23.42
N VAL A 395 -1.92 -12.65 24.53
CA VAL A 395 -1.51 -13.12 25.88
C VAL A 395 -2.26 -14.37 26.26
N ALA A 396 -3.60 -14.34 26.16
CA ALA A 396 -4.43 -15.49 26.56
C ALA A 396 -4.11 -16.74 25.74
N ARG A 397 -4.00 -16.60 24.42
CA ARG A 397 -3.67 -17.69 23.49
C ARG A 397 -2.23 -18.23 23.70
N SER A 398 -1.28 -17.36 24.03
CA SER A 398 0.10 -17.75 24.35
C SER A 398 0.16 -18.53 25.64
N LEU A 399 -0.52 -18.09 26.70
CA LEU A 399 -0.61 -18.80 27.98
C LEU A 399 -1.24 -20.19 27.82
N LYS A 400 -2.30 -20.32 27.05
CA LYS A 400 -2.91 -21.62 26.74
C LYS A 400 -1.92 -22.56 26.05
N ARG A 401 -1.12 -22.06 25.12
CA ARG A 401 -0.09 -22.85 24.42
C ARG A 401 1.09 -23.25 25.32
N LEU A 402 1.34 -22.47 26.35
CA LEU A 402 2.31 -22.82 27.42
C LEU A 402 1.76 -23.77 28.46
N GLY A 403 0.52 -24.26 28.28
CA GLY A 403 -0.09 -25.27 29.12
C GLY A 403 -0.86 -24.74 30.33
N VAL A 404 -1.11 -23.42 30.43
CA VAL A 404 -1.93 -22.88 31.51
C VAL A 404 -3.40 -23.26 31.26
N GLU A 405 -4.00 -24.00 32.21
CA GLU A 405 -5.34 -24.56 32.02
C GLU A 405 -6.48 -23.55 32.19
N ASP A 406 -6.44 -22.68 33.21
CA ASP A 406 -7.50 -21.69 33.49
C ASP A 406 -7.02 -20.29 33.11
N VAL A 407 -7.32 -19.86 31.87
CA VAL A 407 -7.06 -18.51 31.37
C VAL A 407 -8.37 -17.82 31.07
N ARG A 408 -8.61 -16.66 31.67
CA ARG A 408 -9.84 -15.88 31.53
C ARG A 408 -9.54 -14.47 31.06
N ILE A 409 -10.23 -14.02 30.02
CA ILE A 409 -10.16 -12.62 29.57
C ILE A 409 -11.24 -11.82 30.29
N LEU A 410 -10.84 -10.75 30.96
CA LEU A 410 -11.75 -9.83 31.67
C LEU A 410 -11.76 -8.50 30.92
N TYR A 411 -12.92 -8.13 30.40
CA TYR A 411 -13.12 -6.86 29.71
C TYR A 411 -14.27 -6.07 30.33
N ARG A 412 -14.09 -4.75 30.48
CA ARG A 412 -15.03 -3.86 31.17
C ARG A 412 -16.35 -3.61 30.42
N ARG A 413 -16.44 -4.02 29.15
CA ARG A 413 -17.62 -3.85 28.30
C ARG A 413 -18.01 -5.18 27.70
N THR A 414 -18.92 -5.15 26.71
CA THR A 414 -19.38 -6.36 26.04
C THR A 414 -18.39 -6.85 24.98
N ARG A 415 -18.57 -8.10 24.52
CA ARG A 415 -17.81 -8.70 23.42
C ARG A 415 -17.83 -7.83 22.15
N ALA A 416 -18.99 -7.26 21.82
CA ALA A 416 -19.18 -6.43 20.63
C ALA A 416 -18.39 -5.10 20.67
N GLU A 417 -17.99 -4.65 21.86
CA GLU A 417 -17.19 -3.43 22.04
C GLU A 417 -15.69 -3.69 22.21
N MET A 418 -15.26 -4.96 22.10
CA MET A 418 -13.84 -5.29 22.15
C MET A 418 -13.11 -4.68 20.96
N PRO A 419 -11.98 -3.96 21.18
CA PRO A 419 -11.20 -3.38 20.09
C PRO A 419 -10.33 -4.39 19.35
N ALA A 420 -10.28 -5.65 19.78
CA ALA A 420 -9.63 -6.72 19.04
C ALA A 420 -10.39 -7.00 17.73
N LEU A 421 -9.67 -7.51 16.72
CA LEU A 421 -10.29 -7.94 15.49
C LEU A 421 -11.26 -9.12 15.78
N PRO A 422 -12.45 -9.17 15.14
CA PRO A 422 -13.41 -10.24 15.35
C PRO A 422 -12.81 -11.64 15.19
N GLU A 423 -12.01 -11.82 14.17
CA GLU A 423 -11.28 -13.08 13.90
C GLU A 423 -10.34 -13.47 15.04
N GLU A 424 -9.67 -12.51 15.72
CA GLU A 424 -8.78 -12.78 16.84
C GLU A 424 -9.58 -13.13 18.12
N ILE A 425 -10.76 -12.57 18.27
CA ILE A 425 -11.67 -12.93 19.39
C ILE A 425 -12.17 -14.36 19.19
N GLU A 426 -12.65 -14.69 18.00
CA GLU A 426 -13.12 -16.03 17.66
C GLU A 426 -12.03 -17.09 17.84
N GLU A 427 -10.81 -16.82 17.36
CA GLU A 427 -9.68 -17.72 17.53
C GLU A 427 -9.20 -17.84 19.01
N ALA A 428 -9.53 -16.89 19.87
CA ALA A 428 -9.23 -16.98 21.30
C ALA A 428 -10.28 -17.78 22.09
N GLU A 429 -11.49 -17.92 21.56
CA GLU A 429 -12.59 -18.70 22.16
C GLU A 429 -12.46 -20.21 21.84
N HIS A 430 -11.77 -20.57 20.77
CA HIS A 430 -11.51 -21.95 20.30
C HIS A 430 -10.10 -22.44 20.71
#